data_869756a01b3e2c6c34dbc2db458ab834
#
_entry.id   869756a01b3e2c6c34dbc2db458ab834
#
_cell.length_a   1.000
_cell.length_b   1.000
_cell.length_c   1.000
_cell.angle_alpha   90.00
_cell.angle_beta   90.00
_cell.angle_gamma   90.00
#
_symmetry.space_group_name_H-M   'P 1'
#
loop_
_entity.id
_entity.type
_entity.pdbx_description
1 polymer ?
#
loop_
_entity_poly.entity_id
_entity_poly.type
_entity_poly.pdbx_seq_one_letter_code
_entity_poly.pdbx_strand_id
1 'polypeptide(L)'
;MTIPDTMDNEAPLKEKLRTVKERVEYLLDKYPNARNSDLYLIILYLRYFTDLGRYIKYIPYDVIKEYDGITETIRRMRQKIQEEGRYLPTDEKVLRRRRKLYELYRRTIKEV
;
A
#
# COMPACT_ATOMS: atom_id res chain seq x y z
N MET A 1 9.51 -3.34 14.52
CA MET A 1 9.84 -4.11 13.32
C MET A 1 11.33 -4.00 13.07
N THR A 2 12.01 -5.08 13.24
CA THR A 2 13.42 -5.14 12.93
C THR A 2 13.57 -5.00 11.42
N ILE A 3 14.34 -4.01 11.00
CA ILE A 3 14.70 -3.91 9.61
C ILE A 3 15.56 -5.14 9.31
N PRO A 4 15.10 -6.05 8.44
CA PRO A 4 15.90 -7.23 8.15
C PRO A 4 17.24 -6.80 7.58
N ASP A 5 18.30 -7.54 7.93
CA ASP A 5 19.64 -7.34 7.35
C ASP A 5 19.61 -7.42 5.82
N THR A 6 18.57 -8.01 5.29
CA THR A 6 18.29 -8.08 3.86
C THR A 6 17.96 -6.74 3.22
N MET A 7 17.81 -5.66 4.00
CA MET A 7 17.49 -4.36 3.41
C MET A 7 18.59 -3.86 2.46
N ASP A 8 19.83 -4.14 2.80
CA ASP A 8 20.98 -3.83 1.92
C ASP A 8 20.95 -4.69 0.65
N ASN A 9 20.41 -5.91 0.77
CA ASN A 9 20.25 -6.82 -0.35
C ASN A 9 18.97 -6.56 -1.15
N GLU A 10 18.07 -5.71 -0.64
CA GLU A 10 16.83 -5.33 -1.31
C GLU A 10 16.98 -4.09 -2.20
N ALA A 11 18.16 -3.43 -2.21
CA ALA A 11 18.43 -2.38 -3.17
C ALA A 11 18.15 -2.84 -4.62
N PRO A 12 18.48 -4.09 -5.01
CA PRO A 12 18.08 -4.60 -6.33
C PRO A 12 16.57 -4.78 -6.52
N LEU A 13 15.81 -4.87 -5.44
CA LEU A 13 14.36 -5.00 -5.51
C LEU A 13 13.71 -3.74 -6.09
N LYS A 14 14.26 -2.59 -5.73
CA LYS A 14 13.81 -1.30 -6.25
C LYS A 14 13.98 -1.22 -7.77
N GLU A 15 14.98 -1.91 -8.31
CA GLU A 15 15.24 -2.00 -9.73
C GLU A 15 14.39 -3.06 -10.43
N LYS A 16 14.11 -4.17 -9.74
CA LYS A 16 13.29 -5.27 -10.27
C LYS A 16 11.81 -4.91 -10.31
N LEU A 17 11.33 -4.25 -9.26
CA LEU A 17 9.94 -3.83 -9.14
C LEU A 17 9.83 -2.35 -9.50
N ARG A 18 9.54 -2.07 -10.75
CA ARG A 18 9.55 -0.71 -11.28
C ARG A 18 8.20 -0.03 -11.27
N THR A 19 7.11 -0.78 -11.36
CA THR A 19 5.77 -0.20 -11.38
C THR A 19 5.15 -0.19 -9.98
N VAL A 20 4.22 0.74 -9.76
CA VAL A 20 3.47 0.79 -8.50
C VAL A 20 2.72 -0.52 -8.29
N LYS A 21 2.15 -1.08 -9.35
CA LYS A 21 1.42 -2.35 -9.27
C LYS A 21 2.30 -3.49 -8.74
N GLU A 22 3.49 -3.67 -9.32
CA GLU A 22 4.42 -4.70 -8.91
C GLU A 22 4.85 -4.53 -7.45
N ARG A 23 5.13 -3.29 -7.05
CA ARG A 23 5.56 -2.97 -5.70
C ARG A 23 4.45 -3.22 -4.67
N VAL A 24 3.23 -2.81 -4.99
CA VAL A 24 2.09 -3.04 -4.11
C VAL A 24 1.77 -4.52 -3.99
N GLU A 25 1.78 -5.26 -5.10
CA GLU A 25 1.57 -6.71 -5.08
C GLU A 25 2.62 -7.41 -4.20
N TYR A 26 3.87 -7.03 -4.33
CA TYR A 26 4.95 -7.58 -3.51
C TYR A 26 4.71 -7.33 -2.02
N LEU A 27 4.35 -6.11 -1.65
CA LEU A 27 4.11 -5.76 -0.25
C LEU A 27 2.89 -6.45 0.33
N LEU A 28 1.81 -6.57 -0.46
CA LEU A 28 0.61 -7.27 -0.03
C LEU A 28 0.88 -8.76 0.18
N ASP A 29 1.72 -9.35 -0.65
CA ASP A 29 2.09 -10.75 -0.52
C ASP A 29 2.96 -11.00 0.71
N LYS A 30 4.01 -10.20 0.87
CA LYS A 30 5.00 -10.38 1.93
C LYS A 30 4.50 -9.95 3.31
N TYR A 31 3.63 -8.95 3.36
CA TYR A 31 3.14 -8.38 4.61
C TYR A 31 1.61 -8.45 4.67
N PRO A 32 1.03 -9.56 5.18
CA PRO A 32 -0.43 -9.70 5.23
C PRO A 32 -1.17 -8.57 5.95
N ASN A 33 -0.54 -7.94 6.94
CA ASN A 33 -1.14 -6.81 7.64
C ASN A 33 -1.35 -5.58 6.73
N ALA A 34 -0.57 -5.47 5.67
CA ALA A 34 -0.74 -4.40 4.70
C ALA A 34 -2.06 -4.55 3.91
N ARG A 35 -2.62 -5.74 3.86
CA ARG A 35 -3.92 -6.00 3.21
C ARG A 35 -5.08 -5.37 3.99
N ASN A 36 -4.89 -5.20 5.29
CA ASN A 36 -5.91 -4.69 6.20
C ASN A 36 -5.82 -3.18 6.44
N SER A 37 -4.69 -2.57 6.14
CA SER A 37 -4.44 -1.16 6.48
C SER A 37 -3.69 -0.45 5.36
N ASP A 38 -4.34 0.54 4.77
CA ASP A 38 -3.71 1.39 3.76
C ASP A 38 -2.54 2.18 4.36
N LEU A 39 -2.68 2.64 5.60
CA LEU A 39 -1.60 3.36 6.26
C LEU A 39 -0.35 2.49 6.38
N TYR A 40 -0.52 1.24 6.81
CA TYR A 40 0.60 0.31 6.93
C TYR A 40 1.25 0.04 5.57
N LEU A 41 0.44 -0.16 4.53
CA LEU A 41 0.91 -0.36 3.17
C LEU A 41 1.70 0.85 2.66
N ILE A 42 1.17 2.05 2.86
CA ILE A 42 1.81 3.28 2.44
C ILE A 42 3.16 3.46 3.14
N ILE A 43 3.21 3.24 4.44
CA ILE A 43 4.46 3.35 5.21
C ILE A 43 5.50 2.37 4.67
N LEU A 44 5.13 1.12 4.41
CA LEU A 44 6.03 0.13 3.83
C LEU A 44 6.53 0.56 2.45
N TYR A 45 5.63 1.04 1.60
CA TYR A 45 6.00 1.50 0.28
C TYR A 45 7.01 2.64 0.33
N LEU A 46 6.73 3.65 1.13
CA LEU A 46 7.60 4.81 1.28
C LEU A 46 8.97 4.40 1.84
N ARG A 47 8.98 3.44 2.76
CA ARG A 47 10.23 2.95 3.37
C ARG A 47 11.09 2.17 2.38
N TYR A 48 10.51 1.28 1.61
CA TYR A 48 11.26 0.37 0.75
C TYR A 48 11.53 0.91 -0.65
N PHE A 49 10.69 1.78 -1.17
CA PHE A 49 10.74 2.21 -2.56
C PHE A 49 10.97 3.71 -2.77
N THR A 50 11.20 4.46 -1.70
CA THR A 50 11.49 5.89 -1.78
C THR A 50 12.65 6.25 -0.85
N ASP A 51 13.12 7.49 -0.96
CA ASP A 51 14.18 8.00 -0.09
C ASP A 51 13.74 8.20 1.36
N LEU A 52 12.43 8.07 1.63
CA LEU A 52 11.89 8.21 2.97
C LEU A 52 12.29 7.06 3.90
N GLY A 53 12.85 5.97 3.37
CA GLY A 53 13.36 4.86 4.18
C GLY A 53 14.43 5.25 5.20
N ARG A 54 15.08 6.38 5.00
CA ARG A 54 16.08 6.90 5.95
C ARG A 54 15.46 7.48 7.22
N TYR A 55 14.15 7.78 7.22
CA TYR A 55 13.46 8.30 8.40
C TYR A 55 12.88 7.14 9.20
N ILE A 56 13.42 6.93 10.41
CA ILE A 56 13.07 5.76 11.23
C ILE A 56 11.88 6.06 12.17
N LYS A 57 11.87 7.23 12.79
CA LYS A 57 10.88 7.56 13.82
C LYS A 57 9.71 8.41 13.30
N TYR A 58 10.00 9.40 12.50
CA TYR A 58 8.98 10.24 11.91
C TYR A 58 9.45 10.82 10.60
N ILE A 59 8.50 11.21 9.76
CA ILE A 59 8.81 11.87 8.50
C ILE A 59 8.39 13.34 8.63
N PRO A 60 9.30 14.30 8.42
CA PRO A 60 8.93 15.71 8.46
C PRO A 60 7.82 16.04 7.46
N TYR A 61 6.89 16.92 7.86
CA TYR A 61 5.75 17.29 7.02
C TYR A 61 6.17 17.78 5.63
N ASP A 62 7.20 18.60 5.57
CA ASP A 62 7.69 19.13 4.30
C ASP A 62 8.18 18.04 3.34
N VAL A 63 8.69 16.94 3.90
CA VAL A 63 9.18 15.82 3.11
C VAL A 63 8.01 14.97 2.61
N ILE A 64 7.06 14.64 3.50
CA ILE A 64 5.93 13.78 3.12
C ILE A 64 5.00 14.49 2.13
N LYS A 65 4.93 15.81 2.18
CA LYS A 65 4.12 16.60 1.27
C LYS A 65 4.49 16.37 -0.20
N GLU A 66 5.75 16.11 -0.48
CA GLU A 66 6.22 15.81 -1.83
C GLU A 66 5.66 14.48 -2.37
N TYR A 67 5.16 13.62 -1.50
CA TYR A 67 4.68 12.28 -1.86
C TYR A 67 3.16 12.14 -1.79
N ASP A 68 2.43 13.24 -1.69
CA ASP A 68 0.96 13.22 -1.60
C ASP A 68 0.31 12.41 -2.72
N GLY A 69 0.74 12.64 -3.95
CA GLY A 69 0.17 11.94 -5.11
C GLY A 69 0.41 10.43 -5.09
N ILE A 70 1.57 10.00 -4.56
CA ILE A 70 1.90 8.58 -4.55
C ILE A 70 1.07 7.83 -3.52
N THR A 71 0.71 8.44 -2.40
CA THR A 71 -0.12 7.77 -1.39
C THR A 71 -1.48 7.39 -1.94
N GLU A 72 -2.10 8.27 -2.71
CA GLU A 72 -3.38 7.99 -3.35
C GLU A 72 -3.24 6.90 -4.43
N THR A 73 -2.17 6.95 -5.20
CA THR A 73 -1.88 5.95 -6.21
C THR A 73 -1.72 4.55 -5.61
N ILE A 74 -1.00 4.44 -4.47
CA ILE A 74 -0.81 3.19 -3.75
C ILE A 74 -2.17 2.64 -3.29
N ARG A 75 -3.00 3.50 -2.69
CA ARG A 75 -4.33 3.11 -2.19
C ARG A 75 -5.23 2.60 -3.32
N ARG A 76 -5.27 3.30 -4.43
CA ARG A 76 -6.06 2.89 -5.60
C ARG A 76 -5.56 1.58 -6.19
N MET A 77 -4.27 1.38 -6.22
CA MET A 77 -3.69 0.13 -6.72
C MET A 77 -4.06 -1.05 -5.82
N ARG A 78 -3.98 -0.88 -4.49
CA ARG A 78 -4.42 -1.91 -3.54
C ARG A 78 -5.90 -2.25 -3.79
N GLN A 79 -6.74 -1.23 -3.92
CA GLN A 79 -8.17 -1.42 -4.15
C GLN A 79 -8.42 -2.23 -5.43
N LYS A 80 -7.74 -1.88 -6.50
CA LYS A 80 -7.87 -2.57 -7.78
C LYS A 80 -7.45 -4.03 -7.69
N ILE A 81 -6.34 -4.32 -7.03
CA ILE A 81 -5.83 -5.69 -6.85
C ILE A 81 -6.82 -6.52 -6.06
N GLN A 82 -7.38 -5.97 -4.99
CA GLN A 82 -8.33 -6.69 -4.14
C GLN A 82 -9.70 -6.86 -4.80
N GLU A 83 -10.09 -5.95 -5.66
CA GLU A 83 -11.30 -6.12 -6.48
C GLU A 83 -11.18 -7.30 -7.44
N GLU A 84 -9.97 -7.60 -7.86
CA GLU A 84 -9.67 -8.79 -8.68
C GLU A 84 -9.69 -10.09 -7.87
N GLY A 85 -9.90 -10.01 -6.55
CA GLY A 85 -9.91 -11.17 -5.66
C GLY A 85 -8.54 -11.59 -5.17
N ARG A 86 -7.53 -10.76 -5.34
CA ARG A 86 -6.14 -11.07 -4.98
C ARG A 86 -5.74 -10.34 -3.72
N TYR A 87 -4.95 -11.01 -2.87
CA TYR A 87 -4.40 -10.44 -1.64
C TYR A 87 -5.46 -9.75 -0.77
N LEU A 88 -6.57 -10.47 -0.56
CA LEU A 88 -7.69 -9.96 0.21
C LEU A 88 -7.31 -9.73 1.68
N PRO A 89 -7.99 -8.79 2.37
CA PRO A 89 -7.78 -8.58 3.79
C PRO A 89 -7.97 -9.88 4.58
N THR A 90 -7.12 -10.08 5.58
CA THR A 90 -7.23 -11.22 6.48
C THR A 90 -8.20 -10.95 7.61
N ASP A 91 -8.50 -9.68 7.89
CA ASP A 91 -9.47 -9.25 8.91
C ASP A 91 -10.86 -9.14 8.26
N GLU A 92 -11.80 -9.96 8.75
CA GLU A 92 -13.17 -9.97 8.23
C GLU A 92 -13.90 -8.63 8.39
N LYS A 93 -13.60 -7.88 9.45
CA LYS A 93 -14.21 -6.58 9.67
C LYS A 93 -13.79 -5.59 8.59
N VAL A 94 -12.53 -5.61 8.23
CA VAL A 94 -11.99 -4.78 7.16
C VAL A 94 -12.61 -5.18 5.83
N LEU A 95 -12.68 -6.47 5.54
CA LEU A 95 -13.24 -7.00 4.31
C LEU A 95 -14.72 -6.58 4.14
N ARG A 96 -15.52 -6.75 5.20
CA ARG A 96 -16.93 -6.35 5.19
C ARG A 96 -17.11 -4.85 4.98
N ARG A 97 -16.33 -4.04 5.68
CA ARG A 97 -16.39 -2.59 5.55
C ARG A 97 -16.06 -2.13 4.13
N ARG A 98 -15.03 -2.71 3.54
CA ARG A 98 -14.63 -2.35 2.18
C ARG A 98 -15.65 -2.77 1.14
N ARG A 99 -16.26 -3.95 1.29
CA ARG A 99 -17.35 -4.40 0.43
C ARG A 99 -18.54 -3.45 0.49
N LYS A 100 -18.92 -3.07 1.70
CA LYS A 100 -20.05 -2.17 1.93
C LYS A 100 -19.83 -0.81 1.29
N LEU A 101 -18.65 -0.26 1.45
CA LEU A 101 -18.29 1.01 0.82
C LEU A 101 -18.26 0.92 -0.69
N TYR A 102 -17.77 -0.18 -1.22
CA TYR A 102 -17.70 -0.41 -2.65
C TYR A 102 -19.10 -0.52 -3.26
N GLU A 103 -20.01 -1.24 -2.63
CA GLU A 103 -21.38 -1.35 -3.08
C GLU A 103 -22.12 0.00 -3.04
N LEU A 104 -21.87 0.75 -1.98
CA LEU A 104 -22.44 2.09 -1.84
C LEU A 104 -21.95 3.01 -2.96
N TYR A 105 -20.67 2.94 -3.28
CA TYR A 105 -20.06 3.70 -4.35
C TYR A 105 -20.68 3.36 -5.72
N ARG A 106 -20.90 2.08 -5.97
CA ARG A 106 -21.52 1.61 -7.20
C ARG A 106 -22.95 2.13 -7.36
N ARG A 107 -23.72 2.13 -6.27
CA ARG A 107 -25.08 2.68 -6.27
C ARG A 107 -25.10 4.16 -6.63
N THR A 108 -24.21 4.92 -6.01
CA THR A 108 -24.12 6.36 -6.25
C THR A 108 -23.82 6.66 -7.71
N ILE A 109 -22.93 5.91 -8.31
CA ILE A 109 -22.57 6.08 -9.72
C ILE A 109 -23.74 5.70 -10.64
N LYS A 110 -24.49 4.65 -10.29
CA LYS A 110 -25.63 4.20 -11.10
C LYS A 110 -26.83 5.14 -11.03
N GLU A 111 -26.99 5.86 -9.95
CA GLU A 111 -28.11 6.79 -9.75
C GLU A 111 -27.87 8.16 -10.42
N VAL A 112 -26.68 8.40 -10.90
CA VAL A 112 -26.31 9.61 -11.63
C VAL A 112 -26.41 9.35 -13.12
#